data_63764ede213e78f5f89bf226dd5a2bec
#
_entry.id   63764ede213e78f5f89bf226dd5a2bec
#
_cell.length_a   1.000
_cell.length_b   1.000
_cell.length_c   1.000
_cell.angle_alpha   90.00
_cell.angle_beta   90.00
_cell.angle_gamma   90.00
#
_symmetry.space_group_name_H-M   'P 1'
#
loop_
_entity.id
_entity.type
_entity.pdbx_description
1 polymer ?
#
loop_
_entity_poly.entity_id
_entity_poly.type
_entity_poly.pdbx_seq_one_letter_code
_entity_poly.pdbx_strand_id
1 'polypeptide(L)'
;MELAALAKTRLMSMTEASCIFCKIVSREINTEFIAETNNTLAFRDIAPLANVHLLVIPKQHHRDVVELANNAPEILSEVLRTATDLAKKFTAGSFKLQFNTGAEAGQTVFHAHAHVLSDSAKDGS
;
A
#
# COMPACT_ATOMS: atom_id res chain seq x y z
N MET A 1 -11.33 -14.74 -25.79
CA MET A 1 -11.42 -14.32 -25.38
C MET A 1 -11.63 -13.71 -25.31
N GLU A 2 -12.00 -13.63 -26.08
CA GLU A 2 -12.22 -12.98 -25.40
C GLU A 2 -12.05 -13.32 -24.23
N LEU A 3 -12.22 -14.57 -24.04
CA LEU A 3 -11.87 -14.81 -22.72
C LEU A 3 -10.43 -14.53 -22.49
N ALA A 4 -9.59 -14.87 -23.44
CA ALA A 4 -8.19 -14.54 -23.28
C ALA A 4 -7.99 -13.05 -23.20
N ALA A 5 -8.65 -12.30 -24.05
CA ALA A 5 -8.52 -10.86 -24.00
C ALA A 5 -9.12 -10.32 -22.71
N LEU A 6 -10.22 -10.90 -22.30
CA LEU A 6 -10.85 -10.46 -21.09
C LEU A 6 -10.01 -10.81 -19.89
N ALA A 7 -9.45 -12.00 -19.88
CA ALA A 7 -8.58 -12.40 -18.79
C ALA A 7 -7.34 -11.52 -18.75
N LYS A 8 -6.81 -11.19 -19.91
CA LYS A 8 -5.67 -10.30 -19.96
C LYS A 8 -6.01 -8.93 -19.39
N THR A 9 -7.18 -8.43 -19.72
CA THR A 9 -7.63 -7.15 -19.21
C THR A 9 -7.75 -7.19 -17.69
N ARG A 10 -8.29 -8.27 -17.17
CA ARG A 10 -8.39 -8.41 -15.72
C ARG A 10 -7.04 -8.53 -15.06
N LEU A 11 -6.12 -9.25 -15.68
CA LEU A 11 -4.78 -9.33 -15.14
C LEU A 11 -4.13 -7.96 -15.12
N MET A 12 -4.34 -7.18 -16.16
CA MET A 12 -3.77 -5.85 -16.19
C MET A 12 -4.39 -4.93 -15.15
N SER A 13 -5.66 -5.16 -14.78
CA SER A 13 -6.25 -4.36 -13.72
C SER A 13 -5.76 -4.81 -12.34
N MET A 14 -5.28 -6.05 -12.21
CA MET A 14 -4.74 -6.54 -10.95
C MET A 14 -3.26 -6.21 -10.80
N THR A 15 -2.52 -6.17 -11.91
CA THR A 15 -1.12 -5.79 -11.92
C THR A 15 -0.91 -4.93 -13.16
N GLU A 16 -0.54 -3.69 -12.97
CA GLU A 16 -0.38 -2.79 -14.08
C GLU A 16 1.08 -2.58 -14.40
N ALA A 17 1.44 -2.73 -15.67
CA ALA A 17 2.83 -2.66 -16.10
C ALA A 17 3.47 -1.31 -15.78
N SER A 18 2.68 -0.24 -15.81
CA SER A 18 3.19 1.10 -15.53
C SER A 18 3.13 1.48 -14.06
N CYS A 19 2.54 0.64 -13.22
CA CYS A 19 2.38 0.95 -11.80
C CYS A 19 3.66 0.64 -11.03
N ILE A 20 4.22 1.65 -10.40
CA ILE A 20 5.47 1.46 -9.65
C ILE A 20 5.28 0.48 -8.48
N PHE A 21 4.10 0.50 -7.83
CA PHE A 21 3.86 -0.41 -6.72
C PHE A 21 3.65 -1.85 -7.22
N CYS A 22 3.03 -2.03 -8.38
CA CYS A 22 2.95 -3.36 -8.97
C CYS A 22 4.34 -3.89 -9.30
N LYS A 23 5.26 -3.02 -9.72
CA LYS A 23 6.63 -3.42 -9.99
C LYS A 23 7.37 -3.78 -8.71
N ILE A 24 7.03 -3.14 -7.60
CA ILE A 24 7.58 -3.50 -6.30
C ILE A 24 7.06 -4.88 -5.89
N VAL A 25 5.77 -5.12 -6.07
CA VAL A 25 5.16 -6.41 -5.73
C VAL A 25 5.80 -7.53 -6.55
N SER A 26 6.05 -7.28 -7.84
CA SER A 26 6.63 -8.29 -8.73
C SER A 26 8.14 -8.44 -8.57
N ARG A 27 8.77 -7.62 -7.71
CA ARG A 27 10.21 -7.61 -7.47
C ARG A 27 11.02 -7.06 -8.64
N GLU A 28 10.37 -6.42 -9.61
CA GLU A 28 11.11 -5.72 -10.66
C GLU A 28 11.88 -4.54 -10.09
N ILE A 29 11.32 -3.88 -9.08
CA ILE A 29 12.00 -2.82 -8.36
C ILE A 29 12.40 -3.39 -7.01
N ASN A 30 13.69 -3.33 -6.73
CA ASN A 30 14.24 -3.85 -5.48
C ASN A 30 13.88 -2.88 -4.35
N THR A 31 13.16 -3.38 -3.35
CA THR A 31 12.68 -2.57 -2.24
C THR A 31 12.85 -3.39 -0.97
N GLU A 32 13.31 -2.74 0.08
CA GLU A 32 13.43 -3.42 1.37
C GLU A 32 12.05 -3.45 2.03
N PHE A 33 11.50 -4.65 2.23
CA PHE A 33 10.21 -4.81 2.86
C PHE A 33 10.37 -4.88 4.38
N ILE A 34 9.50 -4.17 5.09
CA ILE A 34 9.47 -4.25 6.56
C ILE A 34 8.39 -5.21 7.04
N ALA A 35 7.46 -5.60 6.18
CA ALA A 35 6.47 -6.63 6.48
C ALA A 35 5.90 -7.15 5.18
N GLU A 36 5.45 -8.40 5.22
CA GLU A 36 4.78 -9.01 4.09
C GLU A 36 3.79 -10.05 4.63
N THR A 37 2.56 -9.99 4.11
CA THR A 37 1.57 -11.03 4.37
C THR A 37 1.17 -11.64 3.04
N ASN A 38 0.18 -12.54 3.06
CA ASN A 38 -0.27 -13.16 1.80
C ASN A 38 -0.73 -12.12 0.79
N ASN A 39 -1.35 -11.04 1.24
CA ASN A 39 -1.97 -10.08 0.34
C ASN A 39 -1.44 -8.67 0.48
N THR A 40 -0.48 -8.41 1.37
CA THR A 40 0.03 -7.06 1.60
C THR A 40 1.54 -7.03 1.64
N LEU A 41 2.07 -5.86 1.32
CA LEU A 41 3.48 -5.54 1.49
C LEU A 41 3.59 -4.20 2.19
N ALA A 42 4.66 -4.04 2.97
CA ALA A 42 4.91 -2.77 3.63
C ALA A 42 6.38 -2.39 3.49
N PHE A 43 6.63 -1.11 3.30
CA PHE A 43 7.99 -0.58 3.13
C PHE A 43 8.00 0.89 3.53
N ARG A 44 9.20 1.44 3.69
CA ARG A 44 9.34 2.84 4.06
C ARG A 44 9.17 3.73 2.84
N ASP A 45 8.55 4.89 3.03
CA ASP A 45 8.48 5.89 1.97
C ASP A 45 9.88 6.48 1.76
N ILE A 46 10.31 6.57 0.51
CA ILE A 46 11.63 7.10 0.19
C ILE A 46 11.70 8.62 0.31
N ALA A 47 10.55 9.28 0.39
CA ALA A 47 10.47 10.73 0.58
C ALA A 47 9.59 11.01 1.78
N PRO A 48 10.07 10.68 2.99
CA PRO A 48 9.20 10.70 4.16
C PRO A 48 8.76 12.09 4.54
N LEU A 49 7.50 12.18 4.98
CA LEU A 49 6.91 13.44 5.44
C LEU A 49 6.90 13.53 6.96
N ALA A 50 7.40 12.51 7.64
CA ALA A 50 7.43 12.45 9.09
C ALA A 50 8.58 11.54 9.50
N ASN A 51 8.92 11.52 10.78
CA ASN A 51 10.00 10.66 11.29
C ASN A 51 9.73 9.20 11.00
N VAL A 52 8.47 8.79 11.10
CA VAL A 52 8.03 7.47 10.68
C VAL A 52 7.05 7.67 9.53
N HIS A 53 7.36 7.12 8.38
CA HIS A 53 6.47 7.19 7.23
C HIS A 53 6.53 5.87 6.51
N LEU A 54 5.54 5.02 6.78
CA LEU A 54 5.46 3.68 6.22
C LEU A 54 4.32 3.62 5.22
N LEU A 55 4.49 2.77 4.22
CA LEU A 55 3.46 2.50 3.23
C LEU A 55 3.05 1.04 3.33
N VAL A 56 1.76 0.79 3.33
CA VAL A 56 1.21 -0.56 3.31
C VAL A 56 0.31 -0.68 2.11
N ILE A 57 0.62 -1.63 1.23
CA ILE A 57 -0.10 -1.78 -0.03
C ILE A 57 -0.69 -3.19 -0.15
N PRO A 58 -1.82 -3.32 -0.84
CA PRO A 58 -2.25 -4.65 -1.27
C PRO A 58 -1.37 -5.12 -2.43
N LYS A 59 -1.15 -6.41 -2.53
CA LYS A 59 -0.39 -6.96 -3.65
C LYS A 59 -1.20 -6.87 -4.94
N GLN A 60 -2.52 -7.06 -4.85
CA GLN A 60 -3.40 -6.87 -5.99
C GLN A 60 -3.54 -5.38 -6.27
N HIS A 61 -3.59 -5.04 -7.55
CA HIS A 61 -3.75 -3.66 -7.95
C HIS A 61 -5.20 -3.22 -7.76
N HIS A 62 -5.39 -2.19 -6.96
CA HIS A 62 -6.64 -1.44 -6.86
C HIS A 62 -6.23 0.01 -6.91
N ARG A 63 -6.95 0.81 -7.68
CA ARG A 63 -6.53 2.18 -7.94
C ARG A 63 -6.46 3.02 -6.67
N ASP A 64 -7.39 2.83 -5.76
CA ASP A 64 -7.49 3.63 -4.55
C ASP A 64 -8.27 2.85 -3.49
N VAL A 65 -8.44 3.48 -2.33
CA VAL A 65 -9.12 2.82 -1.22
C VAL A 65 -10.59 2.55 -1.51
N VAL A 66 -11.22 3.36 -2.35
CA VAL A 66 -12.62 3.15 -2.71
C VAL A 66 -12.75 1.83 -3.48
N GLU A 67 -11.89 1.64 -4.48
CA GLU A 67 -11.92 0.42 -5.26
C GLU A 67 -11.56 -0.79 -4.40
N LEU A 68 -10.56 -0.64 -3.53
CA LEU A 68 -10.16 -1.71 -2.64
C LEU A 68 -11.29 -2.11 -1.70
N ALA A 69 -11.97 -1.12 -1.11
CA ALA A 69 -13.04 -1.38 -0.17
C ALA A 69 -14.23 -2.07 -0.84
N ASN A 70 -14.53 -1.68 -2.08
CA ASN A 70 -15.68 -2.24 -2.78
C ASN A 70 -15.41 -3.62 -3.34
N ASN A 71 -14.19 -3.86 -3.82
CA ASN A 71 -13.88 -5.11 -4.53
C ASN A 71 -13.24 -6.16 -3.64
N ALA A 72 -12.51 -5.75 -2.60
CA ALA A 72 -11.79 -6.71 -1.75
C ALA A 72 -11.72 -6.19 -0.31
N PRO A 73 -12.88 -6.08 0.36
CA PRO A 73 -12.90 -5.56 1.74
C PRO A 73 -12.08 -6.39 2.72
N GLU A 74 -11.93 -7.68 2.47
CA GLU A 74 -11.09 -8.51 3.33
C GLU A 74 -9.62 -8.16 3.19
N ILE A 75 -9.20 -7.73 1.99
CA ILE A 75 -7.82 -7.29 1.79
C ILE A 75 -7.61 -5.92 2.41
N LEU A 76 -8.61 -5.05 2.33
CA LEU A 76 -8.53 -3.77 3.03
C LEU A 76 -8.34 -3.98 4.53
N SER A 77 -9.08 -4.93 5.11
CA SER A 77 -8.93 -5.26 6.52
C SER A 77 -7.51 -5.72 6.83
N GLU A 78 -6.92 -6.52 5.93
CA GLU A 78 -5.56 -6.99 6.12
C GLU A 78 -4.54 -5.84 6.03
N VAL A 79 -4.77 -4.90 5.10
CA VAL A 79 -3.92 -3.71 4.99
C VAL A 79 -3.98 -2.90 6.29
N LEU A 80 -5.18 -2.69 6.81
CA LEU A 80 -5.35 -1.93 8.05
C LEU A 80 -4.69 -2.62 9.24
N ARG A 81 -4.84 -3.94 9.34
CA ARG A 81 -4.21 -4.69 10.42
C ARG A 81 -2.69 -4.62 10.33
N THR A 82 -2.16 -4.80 9.13
CA THR A 82 -0.71 -4.70 8.93
C THR A 82 -0.23 -3.31 9.32
N ALA A 83 -0.96 -2.27 8.90
CA ALA A 83 -0.57 -0.90 9.19
C ALA A 83 -0.59 -0.62 10.69
N THR A 84 -1.62 -1.06 11.40
CA THR A 84 -1.70 -0.80 12.84
C THR A 84 -0.69 -1.63 13.62
N ASP A 85 -0.39 -2.84 13.17
CA ASP A 85 0.66 -3.65 13.81
C ASP A 85 2.02 -2.97 13.64
N LEU A 86 2.30 -2.43 12.46
CA LEU A 86 3.55 -1.73 12.23
C LEU A 86 3.61 -0.42 13.00
N ALA A 87 2.48 0.27 13.12
CA ALA A 87 2.45 1.50 13.91
C ALA A 87 2.80 1.22 15.36
N LYS A 88 2.31 0.11 15.93
CA LYS A 88 2.68 -0.27 17.29
C LYS A 88 4.17 -0.57 17.40
N LYS A 89 4.74 -1.13 16.36
CA LYS A 89 6.15 -1.52 16.39
C LYS A 89 7.08 -0.32 16.20
N PHE A 90 6.71 0.62 15.35
CA PHE A 90 7.62 1.69 14.94
C PHE A 90 7.34 3.03 15.58
N THR A 91 6.19 3.22 16.23
CA THR A 91 5.85 4.49 16.85
C THR A 91 5.66 4.32 18.34
N ALA A 92 5.66 5.45 19.05
CA ALA A 92 5.41 5.45 20.50
C ALA A 92 3.92 5.40 20.82
N GLY A 93 3.07 5.18 19.83
CA GLY A 93 1.64 5.00 20.02
C GLY A 93 0.76 6.06 19.36
N SER A 94 1.36 7.16 18.92
CA SER A 94 0.60 8.22 18.24
C SER A 94 0.97 8.24 16.78
N PHE A 95 -0.01 8.12 15.90
CA PHE A 95 0.24 8.07 14.47
C PHE A 95 -1.02 8.45 13.71
N LYS A 96 -0.83 8.82 12.46
CA LYS A 96 -1.93 9.02 11.52
C LYS A 96 -1.95 7.85 10.55
N LEU A 97 -3.15 7.35 10.26
CA LEU A 97 -3.36 6.33 9.25
C LEU A 97 -4.20 6.98 8.16
N GLN A 98 -3.67 7.03 6.95
CA GLN A 98 -4.23 7.90 5.93
C GLN A 98 -4.19 7.25 4.57
N PHE A 99 -5.29 7.35 3.84
CA PHE A 99 -5.34 7.05 2.42
C PHE A 99 -5.62 8.36 1.69
N ASN A 100 -4.93 8.57 0.58
CA ASN A 100 -5.23 9.67 -0.32
C ASN A 100 -5.95 9.10 -1.54
N THR A 101 -7.09 9.66 -1.87
CA THR A 101 -7.88 9.19 -3.01
C THR A 101 -8.09 10.34 -3.96
N GLY A 102 -7.58 10.19 -5.18
CA GLY A 102 -7.68 11.21 -6.21
C GLY A 102 -6.50 12.17 -6.18
N ALA A 103 -6.16 12.69 -7.35
CA ALA A 103 -4.98 13.56 -7.48
C ALA A 103 -5.12 14.83 -6.64
N GLU A 104 -6.32 15.39 -6.56
CA GLU A 104 -6.52 16.63 -5.82
C GLU A 104 -6.39 16.44 -4.31
N ALA A 105 -6.53 15.20 -3.84
CA ALA A 105 -6.32 14.88 -2.43
C ALA A 105 -4.91 14.37 -2.17
N GLY A 106 -4.02 14.48 -3.14
CA GLY A 106 -2.61 14.15 -2.95
C GLY A 106 -2.23 12.75 -3.36
N GLN A 107 -3.10 12.01 -4.03
CA GLN A 107 -2.71 10.69 -4.50
C GLN A 107 -1.80 10.84 -5.72
N THR A 108 -0.59 10.31 -5.63
CA THR A 108 0.38 10.39 -6.73
C THR A 108 0.65 9.03 -7.36
N VAL A 109 0.44 7.95 -6.62
CA VAL A 109 0.55 6.60 -7.17
C VAL A 109 -0.84 5.98 -7.12
N PHE A 110 -1.35 5.57 -8.28
CA PHE A 110 -2.72 5.06 -8.37
C PHE A 110 -2.74 3.55 -8.19
N HIS A 111 -2.32 3.16 -7.03
CA HIS A 111 -2.37 1.83 -6.45
C HIS A 111 -2.62 2.10 -4.96
N ALA A 112 -3.73 1.62 -4.44
CA ALA A 112 -4.15 1.92 -3.08
C ALA A 112 -3.02 1.70 -2.10
N HIS A 113 -2.82 2.64 -1.19
CA HIS A 113 -1.81 2.48 -0.15
C HIS A 113 -2.17 3.28 1.07
N ALA A 114 -1.92 2.68 2.22
CA ALA A 114 -2.10 3.33 3.51
C ALA A 114 -0.77 3.96 3.91
N HIS A 115 -0.84 5.20 4.38
CA HIS A 115 0.30 5.87 4.99
C HIS A 115 0.20 5.74 6.50
N VAL A 116 1.29 5.33 7.12
CA VAL A 116 1.44 5.39 8.57
C VAL A 116 2.43 6.51 8.83
N LEU A 117 1.97 7.58 9.46
CA LEU A 117 2.76 8.79 9.66
C LEU A 117 2.85 9.12 11.14
N SER A 118 4.05 9.34 11.64
CA SER A 118 4.22 9.69 13.04
C SER A 118 5.54 10.42 13.25
N ASP A 119 5.52 11.41 14.13
CA ASP A 119 6.74 12.03 14.61
C ASP A 119 7.14 11.47 15.96
N SER A 120 6.32 10.58 16.55
CA SER A 120 6.64 9.94 17.81
C SER A 120 7.21 8.56 17.55
N ALA A 121 8.43 8.54 17.01
CA ALA A 121 9.13 7.29 16.75
C ALA A 121 9.34 6.54 18.05
N LYS A 122 9.34 5.20 17.93
CA LYS A 122 9.61 4.39 19.09
C LYS A 122 11.05 4.63 19.54
N ASP A 123 11.27 4.44 20.84
CA ASP A 123 12.53 4.66 21.47
C ASP A 123 13.68 4.11 20.64
N GLY A 124 14.69 4.94 20.40
CA GLY A 124 15.85 4.55 19.65
C GLY A 124 15.67 4.54 18.15
N SER A 125 14.52 4.93 17.64
CA SER A 125 14.24 4.89 16.21
C SER A 125 14.43 6.23 15.56
#